data_c96edd1f29a2a87803668f039ca899aa
#
_entry.id   c96edd1f29a2a87803668f039ca899aa
#
_cell.length_a   1.000
_cell.length_b   1.000
_cell.length_c   1.000
_cell.angle_alpha   90.00
_cell.angle_beta   90.00
_cell.angle_gamma   90.00
#
_symmetry.space_group_name_H-M   'P 1'
#
loop_
_entity.id
_entity.type
_entity.pdbx_description
1 polymer ?
#
loop_
_entity_poly.entity_id
_entity_poly.type
_entity_poly.pdbx_seq_one_letter_code
_entity_poly.pdbx_strand_id
1 'polypeptide(L)'
;VPDSEYYDKITIDPKTKRVNREGIPTIINTMDKHAIEAALQLKEKHGGKVTVFTMAPDSAVENLRRVLAMGVDEAFLCSDRALGGADTWATSYTLYKAMEKTGPYDLVLLGNETEDGGTAQVPSQLGEWMSLPHLANVMSINHENGVVVVERKTDNGRIRYKIVLPAVLAVIREINEPRIPNVMGVLKAKSKPLTIFRVEDLDVNPDFIGLVGSPTQPGDIFAPDMSRKSEEIAGEPEEIADRIIAEIKKSGVALG
;
A
#
# COMPACT_ATOMS: atom_id res chain seq x y z
N VAL A 1 -7.02 2.03 2.81
CA VAL A 1 -7.65 0.69 2.73
C VAL A 1 -8.84 0.62 3.68
N PRO A 2 -9.83 -0.24 3.46
CA PRO A 2 -10.87 -0.53 4.45
C PRO A 2 -10.24 -1.08 5.74
N ASP A 3 -10.85 -0.77 6.87
CA ASP A 3 -10.40 -1.31 8.16
C ASP A 3 -10.74 -2.81 8.24
N SER A 4 -9.74 -3.64 8.49
CA SER A 4 -9.89 -5.09 8.54
C SER A 4 -10.83 -5.58 9.64
N GLU A 5 -11.03 -4.80 10.70
CA GLU A 5 -12.00 -5.10 11.77
C GLU A 5 -13.46 -5.09 11.27
N TYR A 6 -13.71 -4.53 10.08
CA TYR A 6 -15.03 -4.39 9.49
C TYR A 6 -15.20 -5.20 8.21
N TYR A 7 -14.31 -6.12 7.87
CA TYR A 7 -14.40 -6.92 6.65
C TYR A 7 -15.64 -7.82 6.60
N ASP A 8 -16.15 -8.25 7.74
CA ASP A 8 -17.40 -8.99 7.87
C ASP A 8 -18.64 -8.20 7.43
N LYS A 9 -18.55 -6.86 7.43
CA LYS A 9 -19.61 -5.94 7.02
C LYS A 9 -19.56 -5.57 5.54
N ILE A 10 -18.50 -5.96 4.84
CA ILE A 10 -18.38 -5.72 3.41
C ILE A 10 -19.38 -6.60 2.68
N THR A 11 -20.21 -5.98 1.85
CA THR A 11 -21.20 -6.67 1.04
C THR A 11 -20.88 -6.54 -0.44
N ILE A 12 -21.41 -7.46 -1.24
CA ILE A 12 -21.32 -7.39 -2.69
C ILE A 12 -22.66 -6.92 -3.22
N ASP A 13 -22.66 -5.82 -3.99
CA ASP A 13 -23.85 -5.36 -4.68
C ASP A 13 -24.26 -6.40 -5.74
N PRO A 14 -25.45 -7.02 -5.63
CA PRO A 14 -25.87 -8.08 -6.53
C PRO A 14 -26.11 -7.62 -7.97
N LYS A 15 -26.31 -6.32 -8.18
CA LYS A 15 -26.55 -5.74 -9.52
C LYS A 15 -25.27 -5.36 -10.23
N THR A 16 -24.38 -4.66 -9.51
CA THR A 16 -23.13 -4.14 -10.08
C THR A 16 -21.97 -5.13 -9.91
N LYS A 17 -22.15 -6.19 -9.10
CA LYS A 17 -21.09 -7.15 -8.71
C LYS A 17 -19.85 -6.46 -8.13
N ARG A 18 -20.01 -5.30 -7.53
CA ARG A 18 -18.94 -4.54 -6.90
C ARG A 18 -18.99 -4.68 -5.38
N VAL A 19 -17.82 -4.62 -4.79
CA VAL A 19 -17.70 -4.53 -3.33
C VAL A 19 -18.31 -3.22 -2.86
N ASN A 20 -19.35 -3.30 -2.04
CA ASN A 20 -19.92 -2.14 -1.36
C ASN A 20 -19.14 -1.88 -0.08
N ARG A 21 -18.48 -0.75 -0.01
CA ARG A 21 -17.68 -0.28 1.14
C ARG A 21 -18.36 0.88 1.87
N GLU A 22 -19.62 1.16 1.57
CA GLU A 22 -20.35 2.26 2.20
C GLU A 22 -20.50 1.99 3.71
N GLY A 23 -20.15 2.98 4.52
CA GLY A 23 -20.16 2.87 5.97
C GLY A 23 -19.00 2.08 6.59
N ILE A 24 -18.06 1.56 5.78
CA ILE A 24 -16.86 0.90 6.27
C ILE A 24 -15.80 1.96 6.57
N PRO A 25 -15.27 2.03 7.80
CA PRO A 25 -14.16 2.89 8.15
C PRO A 25 -12.93 2.59 7.27
N THR A 26 -12.15 3.64 6.98
CA THR A 26 -10.89 3.49 6.25
C THR A 26 -9.71 3.84 7.14
N ILE A 27 -8.62 3.14 6.96
CA ILE A 27 -7.35 3.36 7.65
C ILE A 27 -6.22 3.56 6.65
N ILE A 28 -5.11 4.11 7.14
CA ILE A 28 -3.85 4.15 6.37
C ILE A 28 -3.34 2.71 6.26
N ASN A 29 -3.05 2.27 5.04
CA ASN A 29 -2.46 0.95 4.80
C ASN A 29 -1.20 0.75 5.65
N THR A 30 -1.05 -0.41 6.26
CA THR A 30 0.03 -0.66 7.23
C THR A 30 1.41 -0.50 6.60
N MET A 31 1.63 -1.04 5.41
CA MET A 31 2.94 -0.89 4.73
C MET A 31 3.24 0.56 4.33
N ASP A 32 2.22 1.36 4.00
CA ASP A 32 2.43 2.78 3.71
C ASP A 32 2.79 3.58 4.96
N LYS A 33 2.37 3.17 6.16
CA LYS A 33 2.87 3.78 7.42
C LYS A 33 4.38 3.59 7.55
N HIS A 34 4.91 2.43 7.17
CA HIS A 34 6.36 2.16 7.17
C HIS A 34 7.10 3.01 6.12
N ALA A 35 6.49 3.22 4.94
CA ALA A 35 7.04 4.12 3.93
C ALA A 35 7.09 5.57 4.41
N ILE A 36 6.03 6.05 5.05
CA ILE A 36 5.96 7.39 5.66
C ILE A 36 7.04 7.54 6.72
N GLU A 37 7.18 6.57 7.62
CA GLU A 37 8.21 6.59 8.67
C GLU A 37 9.62 6.62 8.08
N ALA A 38 9.90 5.80 7.05
CA ALA A 38 11.19 5.82 6.36
C ALA A 38 11.50 7.19 5.74
N ALA A 39 10.51 7.83 5.11
CA ALA A 39 10.66 9.17 4.56
C ALA A 39 10.94 10.21 5.66
N LEU A 40 10.26 10.13 6.80
CA LEU A 40 10.47 11.03 7.94
C LEU A 40 11.86 10.84 8.55
N GLN A 41 12.34 9.61 8.72
CA GLN A 41 13.68 9.32 9.21
C GLN A 41 14.77 9.86 8.26
N LEU A 42 14.59 9.71 6.94
CA LEU A 42 15.50 10.29 5.95
C LEU A 42 15.50 11.82 6.03
N LYS A 43 14.33 12.45 6.14
CA LYS A 43 14.21 13.91 6.33
C LYS A 43 14.89 14.39 7.62
N GLU A 44 14.73 13.68 8.72
CA GLU A 44 15.36 14.02 10.00
C GLU A 44 16.89 13.96 9.92
N LYS A 45 17.41 13.00 9.15
CA LYS A 45 18.86 12.78 9.02
C LYS A 45 19.52 13.67 7.97
N HIS A 46 18.83 13.98 6.88
CA HIS A 46 19.43 14.64 5.71
C HIS A 46 18.77 15.97 5.34
N GLY A 47 17.71 16.37 6.04
CA GLY A 47 16.89 17.50 5.65
C GLY A 47 15.90 17.15 4.54
N GLY A 48 15.28 18.17 3.97
CA GLY A 48 14.34 18.04 2.86
C GLY A 48 12.87 18.12 3.29
N LYS A 49 11.98 17.71 2.39
CA LYS A 49 10.53 17.80 2.53
C LYS A 49 9.89 16.45 2.25
N VAL A 50 8.88 16.09 3.01
CA VAL A 50 8.08 14.87 2.80
C VAL A 50 6.69 15.24 2.33
N THR A 51 6.34 14.79 1.14
CA THR A 51 5.03 14.98 0.50
C THR A 51 4.35 13.62 0.34
N VAL A 52 3.06 13.53 0.67
CA VAL A 52 2.28 12.30 0.51
C VAL A 52 1.24 12.46 -0.59
N PHE A 53 1.13 11.43 -1.42
CA PHE A 53 0.11 11.30 -2.46
C PHE A 53 -0.78 10.10 -2.17
N THR A 54 -2.05 10.24 -2.47
CA THR A 54 -2.99 9.11 -2.46
C THR A 54 -4.10 9.32 -3.49
N MET A 55 -4.60 8.23 -4.06
CA MET A 55 -5.82 8.23 -4.85
C MET A 55 -6.91 7.52 -4.05
N ALA A 56 -7.93 8.27 -3.64
CA ALA A 56 -8.99 7.77 -2.76
C ALA A 56 -10.23 8.67 -2.81
N PRO A 57 -11.39 8.24 -2.32
CA PRO A 57 -12.53 9.13 -2.12
C PRO A 57 -12.23 10.27 -1.13
N ASP A 58 -13.05 11.34 -1.16
CA ASP A 58 -12.90 12.51 -0.28
C ASP A 58 -12.89 12.16 1.23
N SER A 59 -13.48 11.04 1.62
CA SER A 59 -13.42 10.53 2.99
C SER A 59 -12.00 10.26 3.50
N ALA A 60 -11.02 10.10 2.60
CA ALA A 60 -9.61 9.90 2.97
C ALA A 60 -8.94 11.16 3.56
N VAL A 61 -9.56 12.33 3.47
CA VAL A 61 -9.03 13.59 4.05
C VAL A 61 -8.71 13.44 5.53
N GLU A 62 -9.54 12.75 6.30
CA GLU A 62 -9.29 12.53 7.72
C GLU A 62 -8.03 11.68 7.95
N ASN A 63 -7.83 10.62 7.17
CA ASN A 63 -6.63 9.80 7.23
C ASN A 63 -5.37 10.59 6.82
N LEU A 64 -5.47 11.46 5.81
CA LEU A 64 -4.36 12.33 5.42
C LEU A 64 -4.02 13.35 6.54
N ARG A 65 -5.01 13.85 7.28
CA ARG A 65 -4.73 14.68 8.47
C ARG A 65 -3.95 13.91 9.54
N ARG A 66 -4.22 12.62 9.72
CA ARG A 66 -3.42 11.74 10.61
C ARG A 66 -1.99 11.57 10.08
N VAL A 67 -1.80 11.40 8.78
CA VAL A 67 -0.49 11.35 8.12
C VAL A 67 0.29 12.65 8.33
N LEU A 68 -0.35 13.79 8.12
CA LEU A 68 0.25 15.11 8.39
C LEU A 68 0.65 15.29 9.86
N ALA A 69 -0.10 14.66 10.78
CA ALA A 69 0.22 14.67 12.21
C ALA A 69 1.47 13.83 12.56
N MET A 70 1.83 12.84 11.76
CA MET A 70 3.08 12.06 11.91
C MET A 70 4.33 12.92 11.67
N GLY A 71 4.23 14.02 10.91
CA GLY A 71 5.37 14.88 10.60
C GLY A 71 5.52 15.24 9.12
N VAL A 72 4.72 14.64 8.24
CA VAL A 72 4.64 14.96 6.81
C VAL A 72 4.35 16.44 6.60
N ASP A 73 4.94 17.06 5.58
CA ASP A 73 4.84 18.51 5.37
C ASP A 73 3.59 18.91 4.61
N GLU A 74 3.21 18.14 3.58
CA GLU A 74 2.02 18.36 2.78
C GLU A 74 1.46 17.07 2.24
N ALA A 75 0.19 17.09 1.81
CA ALA A 75 -0.49 15.95 1.25
C ALA A 75 -1.33 16.34 0.02
N PHE A 76 -1.36 15.45 -0.96
CA PHE A 76 -2.19 15.53 -2.16
C PHE A 76 -3.13 14.34 -2.24
N LEU A 77 -4.41 14.61 -2.47
CA LEU A 77 -5.45 13.61 -2.66
C LEU A 77 -5.97 13.70 -4.09
N CYS A 78 -5.77 12.66 -4.88
CA CYS A 78 -6.45 12.51 -6.17
C CYS A 78 -7.83 11.90 -5.92
N SER A 79 -8.88 12.69 -6.05
CA SER A 79 -10.25 12.27 -5.75
C SER A 79 -11.22 12.78 -6.80
N ASP A 80 -11.75 11.85 -7.58
CA ASP A 80 -12.79 12.12 -8.58
C ASP A 80 -13.59 10.85 -8.85
N ARG A 81 -14.85 10.98 -9.24
CA ARG A 81 -15.67 9.83 -9.66
C ARG A 81 -15.11 9.12 -10.88
N ALA A 82 -14.49 9.87 -11.80
CA ALA A 82 -13.87 9.33 -12.99
C ALA A 82 -12.66 8.42 -12.69
N LEU A 83 -12.03 8.56 -11.51
CA LEU A 83 -10.96 7.69 -11.05
C LEU A 83 -11.47 6.37 -10.44
N GLY A 84 -12.78 6.25 -10.24
CA GLY A 84 -13.40 5.08 -9.60
C GLY A 84 -13.26 3.80 -10.44
N GLY A 85 -13.01 2.68 -9.76
CA GLY A 85 -12.86 1.37 -10.41
C GLY A 85 -11.51 1.15 -11.11
N ALA A 86 -10.54 2.03 -10.89
CA ALA A 86 -9.18 1.89 -11.41
C ALA A 86 -8.51 0.61 -10.90
N ASP A 87 -7.85 -0.11 -11.79
CA ASP A 87 -6.90 -1.15 -11.43
C ASP A 87 -5.53 -0.53 -11.06
N THR A 88 -4.51 -1.35 -10.88
CA THR A 88 -3.16 -0.89 -10.51
C THR A 88 -2.51 -0.01 -11.57
N TRP A 89 -2.80 -0.29 -12.87
CA TRP A 89 -2.27 0.49 -13.99
C TRP A 89 -2.83 1.91 -13.99
N ALA A 90 -4.15 2.06 -13.99
CA ALA A 90 -4.81 3.36 -13.96
C ALA A 90 -4.54 4.12 -12.66
N THR A 91 -4.37 3.42 -11.54
CA THR A 91 -3.99 4.00 -10.25
C THR A 91 -2.58 4.59 -10.31
N SER A 92 -1.60 3.82 -10.78
CA SER A 92 -0.20 4.26 -10.88
C SER A 92 -0.04 5.43 -11.86
N TYR A 93 -0.77 5.41 -12.98
CA TYR A 93 -0.81 6.53 -13.93
C TYR A 93 -1.34 7.81 -13.29
N THR A 94 -2.45 7.74 -12.57
CA THR A 94 -3.03 8.91 -11.89
C THR A 94 -2.07 9.50 -10.86
N LEU A 95 -1.42 8.65 -10.07
CA LEU A 95 -0.40 9.08 -9.09
C LEU A 95 0.80 9.71 -9.77
N TYR A 96 1.28 9.12 -10.88
CA TYR A 96 2.36 9.70 -11.70
C TYR A 96 2.01 11.10 -12.15
N LYS A 97 0.83 11.32 -12.71
CA LYS A 97 0.40 12.65 -13.22
C LYS A 97 0.28 13.69 -12.10
N ALA A 98 -0.15 13.27 -10.91
CA ALA A 98 -0.16 14.15 -9.74
C ALA A 98 1.27 14.53 -9.28
N MET A 99 2.19 13.57 -9.30
CA MET A 99 3.60 13.79 -8.95
C MET A 99 4.32 14.63 -10.00
N GLU A 100 4.05 14.40 -11.30
CA GLU A 100 4.59 15.19 -12.41
C GLU A 100 4.21 16.68 -12.29
N LYS A 101 2.97 16.96 -11.90
CA LYS A 101 2.47 18.33 -11.69
C LYS A 101 3.16 19.08 -10.55
N THR A 102 3.62 18.38 -9.54
CA THR A 102 4.08 18.98 -8.27
C THR A 102 5.57 18.79 -7.99
N GLY A 103 6.26 17.92 -8.78
CA GLY A 103 7.67 17.57 -8.62
C GLY A 103 8.67 18.66 -9.04
N PRO A 104 9.95 18.32 -9.10
CA PRO A 104 10.49 16.95 -9.04
C PRO A 104 10.63 16.37 -7.62
N TYR A 105 10.80 15.04 -7.54
CA TYR A 105 11.03 14.29 -6.30
C TYR A 105 12.30 13.45 -6.43
N ASP A 106 13.16 13.49 -5.41
CA ASP A 106 14.41 12.73 -5.39
C ASP A 106 14.19 11.25 -5.10
N LEU A 107 13.22 10.94 -4.23
CA LEU A 107 12.92 9.58 -3.81
C LEU A 107 11.41 9.42 -3.58
N VAL A 108 10.85 8.38 -4.21
CA VAL A 108 9.45 7.98 -4.02
C VAL A 108 9.42 6.70 -3.21
N LEU A 109 8.73 6.73 -2.07
CA LEU A 109 8.56 5.58 -1.18
C LEU A 109 7.10 5.16 -1.13
N LEU A 110 6.84 3.86 -1.27
CA LEU A 110 5.51 3.25 -1.15
C LEU A 110 5.58 2.03 -0.24
N GLY A 111 4.47 1.63 0.36
CA GLY A 111 4.33 0.27 0.86
C GLY A 111 4.42 -0.73 -0.29
N ASN A 112 4.98 -1.91 -0.03
CA ASN A 112 5.16 -2.93 -1.07
C ASN A 112 3.81 -3.35 -1.69
N GLU A 113 2.76 -3.39 -0.87
CA GLU A 113 1.40 -3.77 -1.28
C GLU A 113 0.35 -3.18 -0.35
N THR A 114 -0.91 -3.27 -0.73
CA THR A 114 -2.05 -2.89 0.12
C THR A 114 -2.72 -4.13 0.71
N GLU A 115 -3.28 -3.99 1.92
CA GLU A 115 -3.96 -5.09 2.61
C GLU A 115 -5.27 -5.53 1.94
N ASP A 116 -5.86 -4.67 1.12
CA ASP A 116 -7.11 -4.98 0.39
C ASP A 116 -6.87 -5.54 -1.01
N GLY A 117 -5.93 -4.99 -1.76
CA GLY A 117 -5.65 -5.43 -3.13
C GLY A 117 -4.53 -6.47 -3.23
N GLY A 118 -3.50 -6.36 -2.42
CA GLY A 118 -2.39 -7.32 -2.29
C GLY A 118 -1.61 -7.61 -3.57
N THR A 119 -1.64 -6.72 -4.55
CA THR A 119 -1.08 -7.01 -5.89
C THR A 119 0.41 -6.72 -6.00
N ALA A 120 0.95 -5.85 -5.16
CA ALA A 120 2.34 -5.38 -5.19
C ALA A 120 2.80 -4.79 -6.55
N GLN A 121 1.88 -4.34 -7.40
CA GLN A 121 2.18 -3.89 -8.77
C GLN A 121 2.38 -2.38 -8.87
N VAL A 122 1.64 -1.57 -8.10
CA VAL A 122 1.66 -0.10 -8.19
C VAL A 122 3.06 0.48 -8.09
N PRO A 123 3.95 0.05 -7.18
CA PRO A 123 5.30 0.62 -7.09
C PRO A 123 6.12 0.46 -8.37
N SER A 124 6.11 -0.72 -8.97
CA SER A 124 6.86 -0.99 -10.22
C SER A 124 6.27 -0.25 -11.41
N GLN A 125 4.94 -0.23 -11.52
CA GLN A 125 4.25 0.53 -12.57
C GLN A 125 4.51 2.04 -12.47
N LEU A 126 4.53 2.59 -11.24
CA LEU A 126 4.87 3.99 -11.02
C LEU A 126 6.32 4.28 -11.44
N GLY A 127 7.25 3.39 -11.11
CA GLY A 127 8.64 3.49 -11.54
C GLY A 127 8.78 3.54 -13.07
N GLU A 128 8.02 2.70 -13.78
CA GLU A 128 7.98 2.69 -15.25
C GLU A 128 7.37 3.99 -15.81
N TRP A 129 6.23 4.47 -15.27
CA TRP A 129 5.64 5.74 -15.68
C TRP A 129 6.61 6.92 -15.52
N MET A 130 7.37 6.94 -14.44
CA MET A 130 8.37 7.97 -14.14
C MET A 130 9.69 7.76 -14.87
N SER A 131 9.89 6.62 -15.55
CA SER A 131 11.17 6.19 -16.15
C SER A 131 12.32 6.20 -15.14
N LEU A 132 12.05 5.73 -13.92
CA LEU A 132 13.01 5.72 -12.81
C LEU A 132 13.40 4.29 -12.40
N PRO A 133 14.63 4.10 -11.89
CA PRO A 133 15.00 2.88 -11.19
C PRO A 133 13.99 2.58 -10.08
N HIS A 134 13.52 1.33 -10.01
CA HIS A 134 12.59 0.93 -8.97
C HIS A 134 12.94 -0.42 -8.36
N LEU A 135 12.65 -0.59 -7.08
CA LEU A 135 12.94 -1.82 -6.34
C LEU A 135 11.87 -2.09 -5.29
N ALA A 136 11.39 -3.34 -5.27
CA ALA A 136 10.42 -3.83 -4.29
C ALA A 136 11.09 -4.63 -3.15
N ASN A 137 10.33 -4.91 -2.10
CA ASN A 137 10.76 -5.68 -0.93
C ASN A 137 11.95 -5.04 -0.16
N VAL A 138 12.01 -3.71 -0.13
CA VAL A 138 13.09 -2.97 0.53
C VAL A 138 12.90 -3.00 2.05
N MET A 139 13.94 -3.44 2.76
CA MET A 139 13.96 -3.56 4.21
C MET A 139 14.98 -2.65 4.91
N SER A 140 15.79 -1.92 4.13
CA SER A 140 16.75 -0.95 4.66
C SER A 140 17.10 0.08 3.59
N ILE A 141 17.20 1.35 3.96
CA ILE A 141 17.59 2.47 3.10
C ILE A 141 18.61 3.32 3.83
N ASN A 142 19.79 3.50 3.21
CA ASN A 142 20.82 4.42 3.69
C ASN A 142 21.24 5.33 2.55
N HIS A 143 21.23 6.64 2.79
CA HIS A 143 21.72 7.61 1.81
C HIS A 143 23.21 7.87 2.03
N GLU A 144 24.01 7.76 0.97
CA GLU A 144 25.45 7.98 0.95
C GLU A 144 25.85 8.74 -0.32
N ASN A 145 26.29 9.99 -0.20
CA ASN A 145 26.88 10.76 -1.31
C ASN A 145 26.08 10.75 -2.63
N GLY A 146 24.77 11.02 -2.58
CA GLY A 146 23.91 11.11 -3.77
C GLY A 146 23.40 9.77 -4.33
N VAL A 147 23.71 8.68 -3.65
CA VAL A 147 23.15 7.35 -3.93
C VAL A 147 22.42 6.83 -2.70
N VAL A 148 21.45 5.95 -2.90
CA VAL A 148 20.88 5.17 -1.81
C VAL A 148 21.40 3.74 -1.86
N VAL A 149 21.86 3.26 -0.71
CA VAL A 149 22.22 1.86 -0.50
C VAL A 149 21.02 1.20 0.17
N VAL A 150 20.44 0.22 -0.50
CA VAL A 150 19.22 -0.48 -0.04
C VAL A 150 19.48 -1.96 0.15
N GLU A 151 18.82 -2.57 1.12
CA GLU A 151 18.77 -4.02 1.24
C GLU A 151 17.36 -4.49 0.88
N ARG A 152 17.32 -5.41 -0.08
CA ARG A 152 16.11 -6.10 -0.52
C ARG A 152 16.03 -7.47 0.11
N LYS A 153 14.86 -7.81 0.69
CA LYS A 153 14.56 -9.17 1.16
C LYS A 153 14.27 -10.09 -0.03
N THR A 154 14.81 -11.29 0.02
CA THR A 154 14.51 -12.38 -0.91
C THR A 154 14.24 -13.66 -0.12
N ASP A 155 13.74 -14.71 -0.77
CA ASP A 155 13.44 -15.99 -0.11
C ASP A 155 14.70 -16.63 0.55
N ASN A 156 15.86 -16.41 -0.06
CA ASN A 156 17.12 -17.01 0.36
C ASN A 156 18.07 -16.03 1.12
N GLY A 157 17.58 -14.84 1.51
CA GLY A 157 18.40 -13.88 2.25
C GLY A 157 18.20 -12.44 1.83
N ARG A 158 19.29 -11.70 1.72
CA ARG A 158 19.27 -10.26 1.42
C ARG A 158 20.21 -9.93 0.28
N ILE A 159 19.80 -8.99 -0.58
CA ILE A 159 20.65 -8.46 -1.64
C ILE A 159 20.80 -6.97 -1.41
N ARG A 160 22.02 -6.47 -1.48
CA ARG A 160 22.34 -5.05 -1.37
C ARG A 160 22.49 -4.44 -2.76
N TYR A 161 21.81 -3.30 -2.97
CA TYR A 161 21.87 -2.50 -4.19
C TYR A 161 22.36 -1.10 -3.88
N LYS A 162 23.07 -0.50 -4.85
CA LYS A 162 23.33 0.94 -4.91
C LYS A 162 22.45 1.50 -6.02
N ILE A 163 21.63 2.49 -5.69
CA ILE A 163 20.67 3.08 -6.62
C ILE A 163 20.96 4.57 -6.69
N VAL A 164 21.09 5.08 -7.91
CA VAL A 164 21.25 6.52 -8.18
C VAL A 164 19.86 7.17 -8.11
N LEU A 165 19.77 8.30 -7.44
CA LEU A 165 18.54 9.09 -7.37
C LEU A 165 18.32 9.91 -8.66
N PRO A 166 17.09 10.16 -9.09
CA PRO A 166 15.83 9.79 -8.42
C PRO A 166 15.46 8.32 -8.58
N ALA A 167 14.66 7.77 -7.64
CA ALA A 167 14.27 6.36 -7.63
C ALA A 167 12.91 6.13 -6.96
N VAL A 168 12.29 4.97 -7.24
CA VAL A 168 11.06 4.49 -6.60
C VAL A 168 11.36 3.22 -5.80
N LEU A 169 11.03 3.22 -4.51
CA LEU A 169 11.30 2.08 -3.63
C LEU A 169 10.00 1.65 -2.90
N ALA A 170 9.73 0.36 -2.94
CA ALA A 170 8.63 -0.24 -2.20
C ALA A 170 9.15 -0.95 -0.95
N VAL A 171 8.71 -0.50 0.22
CA VAL A 171 9.22 -0.97 1.51
C VAL A 171 8.31 -2.02 2.14
N ILE A 172 8.92 -2.90 2.93
CA ILE A 172 8.22 -3.90 3.73
C ILE A 172 8.28 -3.55 5.21
N ARG A 173 7.51 -4.27 6.03
CA ARG A 173 7.34 -3.98 7.48
C ARG A 173 8.64 -3.99 8.27
N GLU A 174 9.62 -4.78 7.84
CA GLU A 174 10.91 -4.93 8.52
C GLU A 174 11.82 -3.70 8.45
N ILE A 175 11.45 -2.66 7.67
CA ILE A 175 12.30 -1.46 7.49
C ILE A 175 12.39 -0.60 8.75
N ASN A 176 11.30 -0.46 9.50
CA ASN A 176 11.21 0.40 10.69
C ASN A 176 9.96 0.08 11.51
N GLU A 177 9.77 0.84 12.59
CA GLU A 177 8.53 0.87 13.39
C GLU A 177 7.89 2.26 13.23
N PRO A 178 6.66 2.37 12.68
CA PRO A 178 6.02 3.65 12.44
C PRO A 178 5.69 4.39 13.73
N ARG A 179 6.03 5.67 13.79
CA ARG A 179 5.70 6.55 14.92
C ARG A 179 4.21 6.79 15.05
N ILE A 180 3.76 6.97 16.28
CA ILE A 180 2.41 7.43 16.60
C ILE A 180 2.42 8.97 16.68
N PRO A 181 1.46 9.67 16.04
CA PRO A 181 1.35 11.11 16.16
C PRO A 181 1.19 11.56 17.62
N ASN A 182 1.95 12.57 18.04
CA ASN A 182 1.77 13.18 19.33
C ASN A 182 0.76 14.35 19.28
N VAL A 183 0.33 14.85 20.44
CA VAL A 183 -0.68 15.92 20.55
C VAL A 183 -0.29 17.17 19.76
N MET A 184 0.99 17.57 19.80
CA MET A 184 1.47 18.73 19.05
C MET A 184 1.44 18.50 17.54
N GLY A 185 1.73 17.28 17.08
CA GLY A 185 1.60 16.88 15.68
C GLY A 185 0.15 16.99 15.20
N VAL A 186 -0.80 16.52 16.00
CA VAL A 186 -2.24 16.61 15.68
C VAL A 186 -2.70 18.07 15.57
N LEU A 187 -2.26 18.94 16.48
CA LEU A 187 -2.59 20.36 16.42
C LEU A 187 -2.01 21.03 15.16
N LYS A 188 -0.73 20.79 14.87
CA LYS A 188 -0.05 21.33 13.67
C LYS A 188 -0.63 20.82 12.36
N ALA A 189 -1.11 19.57 12.33
CA ALA A 189 -1.68 18.97 11.11
C ALA A 189 -2.89 19.75 10.56
N LYS A 190 -3.63 20.47 11.41
CA LYS A 190 -4.79 21.25 10.98
C LYS A 190 -4.44 22.38 10.00
N SER A 191 -3.25 22.99 10.15
CA SER A 191 -2.77 24.08 9.31
C SER A 191 -1.84 23.64 8.16
N LYS A 192 -1.42 22.37 8.13
CA LYS A 192 -0.57 21.87 7.05
C LYS A 192 -1.33 21.78 5.72
N PRO A 193 -0.65 22.04 4.59
CA PRO A 193 -1.25 21.97 3.26
C PRO A 193 -1.82 20.58 2.98
N LEU A 194 -3.06 20.53 2.53
CA LEU A 194 -3.72 19.37 1.96
C LEU A 194 -4.50 19.84 0.75
N THR A 195 -4.09 19.39 -0.42
CA THR A 195 -4.69 19.76 -1.71
C THR A 195 -5.44 18.57 -2.27
N ILE A 196 -6.64 18.80 -2.78
CA ILE A 196 -7.42 17.79 -3.49
C ILE A 196 -7.33 18.09 -4.98
N PHE A 197 -6.83 17.13 -5.75
CA PHE A 197 -6.84 17.18 -7.19
C PHE A 197 -8.06 16.45 -7.74
N ARG A 198 -8.81 17.11 -8.60
CA ARG A 198 -9.82 16.53 -9.47
C ARG A 198 -9.17 16.17 -10.81
N VAL A 199 -9.86 15.40 -11.62
CA VAL A 199 -9.37 15.04 -12.97
C VAL A 199 -9.04 16.28 -13.80
N GLU A 200 -9.84 17.33 -13.70
CA GLU A 200 -9.62 18.62 -14.37
C GLU A 200 -8.36 19.36 -13.93
N ASP A 201 -7.84 19.06 -12.74
CA ASP A 201 -6.60 19.64 -12.23
C ASP A 201 -5.34 18.93 -12.75
N LEU A 202 -5.49 17.75 -13.31
CA LEU A 202 -4.41 16.88 -13.76
C LEU A 202 -4.41 16.81 -15.31
N ASP A 203 -3.20 16.81 -15.88
CA ASP A 203 -3.03 16.58 -17.32
C ASP A 203 -3.06 15.07 -17.61
N VAL A 204 -4.25 14.47 -17.48
CA VAL A 204 -4.47 13.04 -17.67
C VAL A 204 -5.11 12.74 -19.03
N ASN A 205 -4.70 11.63 -19.63
CA ASN A 205 -5.44 11.04 -20.74
C ASN A 205 -6.66 10.28 -20.18
N PRO A 206 -7.90 10.62 -20.58
CA PRO A 206 -9.12 9.93 -20.10
C PRO A 206 -9.12 8.42 -20.35
N ASP A 207 -8.41 7.95 -21.39
CA ASP A 207 -8.32 6.53 -21.73
C ASP A 207 -7.41 5.73 -20.78
N PHE A 208 -6.71 6.40 -19.83
CA PHE A 208 -5.78 5.78 -18.90
C PHE A 208 -6.20 5.90 -17.42
N ILE A 209 -7.39 6.42 -17.16
CA ILE A 209 -7.90 6.62 -15.79
C ILE A 209 -9.15 5.79 -15.50
N GLY A 210 -9.38 5.54 -14.23
CA GLY A 210 -10.58 4.87 -13.73
C GLY A 210 -10.78 3.49 -14.34
N LEU A 211 -12.04 3.07 -14.40
CA LEU A 211 -12.40 1.76 -14.95
C LEU A 211 -12.13 1.65 -16.46
N VAL A 212 -12.29 2.74 -17.19
CA VAL A 212 -12.06 2.77 -18.65
C VAL A 212 -10.59 2.55 -18.96
N GLY A 213 -9.71 3.18 -18.21
CA GLY A 213 -8.25 3.06 -18.36
C GLY A 213 -7.64 1.79 -17.76
N SER A 214 -8.46 0.91 -17.19
CA SER A 214 -8.00 -0.30 -16.51
C SER A 214 -7.93 -1.50 -17.45
N PRO A 215 -6.73 -2.01 -17.80
CA PRO A 215 -6.60 -3.26 -18.56
C PRO A 215 -7.19 -4.47 -17.84
N THR A 216 -7.23 -4.45 -16.51
CA THR A 216 -7.80 -5.52 -15.69
C THR A 216 -9.24 -5.16 -15.32
N GLN A 217 -10.17 -6.05 -15.62
CA GLN A 217 -11.58 -5.89 -15.26
C GLN A 217 -11.96 -6.90 -14.18
N PRO A 218 -12.73 -6.48 -13.14
CA PRO A 218 -13.18 -7.42 -12.13
C PRO A 218 -14.15 -8.44 -12.75
N GLY A 219 -13.89 -9.71 -12.49
CA GLY A 219 -14.81 -10.80 -12.83
C GLY A 219 -15.93 -10.95 -11.79
N ASP A 220 -16.50 -12.15 -11.70
CA ASP A 220 -17.47 -12.46 -10.66
C ASP A 220 -16.81 -12.49 -9.29
N ILE A 221 -17.40 -11.74 -8.36
CA ILE A 221 -16.95 -11.67 -6.97
C ILE A 221 -17.84 -12.58 -6.14
N PHE A 222 -17.26 -13.44 -5.32
CA PHE A 222 -17.97 -14.30 -4.38
C PHE A 222 -17.27 -14.28 -3.02
N ALA A 223 -18.04 -14.45 -1.96
CA ALA A 223 -17.47 -14.66 -0.63
C ALA A 223 -16.97 -16.12 -0.55
N PRO A 224 -15.69 -16.36 -0.29
CA PRO A 224 -15.21 -17.72 -0.09
C PRO A 224 -15.86 -18.32 1.14
N ASP A 225 -16.18 -19.62 1.09
CA ASP A 225 -16.58 -20.34 2.28
C ASP A 225 -15.35 -20.51 3.20
N MET A 226 -15.31 -19.70 4.25
CA MET A 226 -14.25 -19.69 5.25
C MET A 226 -14.52 -20.69 6.39
N SER A 227 -15.57 -21.53 6.27
CA SER A 227 -15.84 -22.56 7.25
C SER A 227 -14.69 -23.55 7.30
N ARG A 228 -14.01 -23.62 8.43
CA ARG A 228 -12.97 -24.62 8.68
C ARG A 228 -13.65 -25.84 9.30
N LYS A 229 -13.50 -26.99 8.67
CA LYS A 229 -13.78 -28.25 9.35
C LYS A 229 -12.66 -28.45 10.36
N SER A 230 -12.95 -28.20 11.63
CA SER A 230 -12.06 -28.50 12.74
C SER A 230 -12.54 -29.80 13.40
N GLU A 231 -11.64 -30.70 13.66
CA GLU A 231 -11.88 -31.89 14.47
C GLU A 231 -10.96 -31.81 15.71
N GLU A 232 -11.55 -31.96 16.88
CA GLU A 232 -10.79 -32.04 18.11
C GLU A 232 -10.30 -33.48 18.29
N ILE A 233 -9.00 -33.66 18.36
CA ILE A 233 -8.38 -34.99 18.57
C ILE A 233 -8.01 -35.10 20.06
N ALA A 234 -8.75 -35.93 20.76
CA ALA A 234 -8.46 -36.28 22.16
C ALA A 234 -7.82 -37.66 22.24
N GLY A 235 -6.98 -37.90 23.26
CA GLY A 235 -6.28 -39.15 23.50
C GLY A 235 -4.94 -38.94 24.17
N GLU A 236 -4.14 -39.99 24.29
CA GLU A 236 -2.76 -39.92 24.74
C GLU A 236 -1.87 -39.29 23.66
N PRO A 237 -0.75 -38.62 24.02
CA PRO A 237 0.09 -37.88 23.07
C PRO A 237 0.53 -38.70 21.84
N GLU A 238 0.82 -39.98 22.00
CA GLU A 238 1.24 -40.88 20.92
C GLU A 238 0.08 -41.14 19.93
N GLU A 239 -1.11 -41.40 20.47
CA GLU A 239 -2.32 -41.63 19.66
C GLU A 239 -2.71 -40.36 18.86
N ILE A 240 -2.61 -39.18 19.48
CA ILE A 240 -2.84 -37.89 18.84
C ILE A 240 -1.85 -37.68 17.70
N ALA A 241 -0.56 -37.94 17.92
CA ALA A 241 0.48 -37.80 16.91
C ALA A 241 0.24 -38.74 15.71
N ASP A 242 -0.06 -40.00 15.97
CA ASP A 242 -0.35 -40.96 14.91
C ASP A 242 -1.56 -40.56 14.05
N ARG A 243 -2.60 -40.05 14.72
CA ARG A 243 -3.82 -39.59 14.04
C ARG A 243 -3.56 -38.34 13.19
N ILE A 244 -2.79 -37.36 13.70
CA ILE A 244 -2.38 -36.17 12.92
C ILE A 244 -1.57 -36.60 11.69
N ILE A 245 -0.60 -37.50 11.85
CA ILE A 245 0.21 -38.01 10.73
C ILE A 245 -0.66 -38.72 9.69
N ALA A 246 -1.63 -39.53 10.15
CA ALA A 246 -2.55 -40.21 9.25
C ALA A 246 -3.41 -39.23 8.42
N GLU A 247 -3.93 -38.15 9.05
CA GLU A 247 -4.72 -37.14 8.36
C GLU A 247 -3.87 -36.31 7.37
N ILE A 248 -2.62 -35.96 7.74
CA ILE A 248 -1.67 -35.29 6.83
C ILE A 248 -1.41 -36.19 5.60
N LYS A 249 -1.17 -37.48 5.80
CA LYS A 249 -0.97 -38.41 4.68
C LYS A 249 -2.20 -38.53 3.76
N LYS A 250 -3.41 -38.53 4.35
CA LYS A 250 -4.66 -38.53 3.55
C LYS A 250 -4.84 -37.27 2.70
N SER A 251 -4.33 -36.12 3.17
CA SER A 251 -4.40 -34.86 2.41
C SER A 251 -3.43 -34.80 1.22
N GLY A 252 -2.62 -35.84 0.99
CA GLY A 252 -1.67 -35.93 -0.11
C GLY A 252 -0.36 -35.18 0.11
N VAL A 253 -0.11 -34.67 1.32
CA VAL A 253 1.16 -34.04 1.67
C VAL A 253 2.22 -35.13 1.88
N ALA A 254 3.31 -35.05 1.11
CA ALA A 254 4.47 -35.92 1.32
C ALA A 254 5.20 -35.46 2.60
N LEU A 255 5.27 -36.34 3.59
CA LEU A 255 6.15 -36.16 4.73
C LEU A 255 7.52 -36.68 4.29
N GLY A 256 8.46 -35.74 4.04
CA GLY A 256 9.85 -36.03 3.71
C GLY A 256 10.62 -36.67 4.86
#